data_363a75fc6f36b5234aefd44d4ba2e468
#
_entry.id   363a75fc6f36b5234aefd44d4ba2e468
#
_cell.length_a   1.000
_cell.length_b   1.000
_cell.length_c   1.000
_cell.angle_alpha   90.00
_cell.angle_beta   90.00
_cell.angle_gamma   90.00
#
_symmetry.space_group_name_H-M   'P 1'
#
loop_
_entity.id
_entity.type
_entity.pdbx_description
1 polymer ?
#
loop_
_entity_poly.entity_id
_entity_poly.type
_entity_poly.pdbx_seq_one_letter_code
_entity_poly.pdbx_strand_id
1 'polypeptide(L)'
;MIRTPLTDLLGIRHPVVQAAMGYVSGPRLAAATSNAGGLGLIASATMSLDELRAAIAETAGRTTAPFGVNLRADAPDAAERVRLIIAGRVPVASFAQAPRPELINALRDAGVITIASVGARRHAEKVAGWGIDAVIARPHSGPRAG
;
A
#
# COMPACT_ATOMS: atom_id res chain seq x y z
N MET A 1 -10.03 20.68 8.89
CA MET A 1 -9.58 19.32 8.58
C MET A 1 -10.69 18.62 7.79
N ILE A 2 -10.36 18.03 6.65
CA ILE A 2 -11.34 17.29 5.84
C ILE A 2 -11.36 15.85 6.37
N ARG A 3 -12.44 15.49 7.05
CA ARG A 3 -12.66 14.12 7.55
C ARG A 3 -13.41 13.29 6.52
N THR A 4 -12.89 12.11 6.21
CA THR A 4 -13.48 11.17 5.26
C THR A 4 -13.38 9.75 5.81
N PRO A 5 -14.15 8.77 5.27
CA PRO A 5 -13.95 7.36 5.63
C PRO A 5 -12.51 6.88 5.45
N LEU A 6 -11.80 7.41 4.45
CA LEU A 6 -10.39 7.07 4.22
C LEU A 6 -9.48 7.58 5.34
N THR A 7 -9.67 8.84 5.80
CA THR A 7 -8.87 9.38 6.89
C THR A 7 -9.10 8.63 8.19
N ASP A 8 -10.33 8.20 8.44
CA ASP A 8 -10.67 7.41 9.63
C ASP A 8 -10.09 6.00 9.55
N LEU A 9 -10.18 5.35 8.38
CA LEU A 9 -9.62 4.01 8.15
C LEU A 9 -8.11 3.98 8.34
N LEU A 10 -7.40 4.94 7.75
CA LEU A 10 -5.93 4.97 7.71
C LEU A 10 -5.29 5.69 8.91
N GLY A 11 -6.08 6.39 9.73
CA GLY A 11 -5.56 7.20 10.84
C GLY A 11 -4.73 8.41 10.39
N ILE A 12 -5.04 9.00 9.24
CA ILE A 12 -4.34 10.13 8.64
C ILE A 12 -5.16 11.42 8.74
N ARG A 13 -4.48 12.59 8.72
CA ARG A 13 -5.15 13.89 8.85
C ARG A 13 -5.76 14.39 7.54
N HIS A 14 -5.13 14.09 6.42
CA HIS A 14 -5.53 14.56 5.10
C HIS A 14 -5.82 13.36 4.19
N PRO A 15 -6.89 13.38 3.39
CA PRO A 15 -7.22 12.28 2.48
C PRO A 15 -6.28 12.27 1.24
N VAL A 16 -4.98 12.17 1.51
CA VAL A 16 -3.93 12.20 0.51
C VAL A 16 -3.05 10.97 0.68
N VAL A 17 -2.89 10.21 -0.40
CA VAL A 17 -1.99 9.06 -0.46
C VAL A 17 -0.91 9.36 -1.50
N GLN A 18 0.35 9.34 -1.07
CA GLN A 18 1.48 9.50 -1.99
C GLN A 18 1.66 8.21 -2.80
N ALA A 19 1.67 8.34 -4.11
CA ALA A 19 1.86 7.21 -5.01
C ALA A 19 3.24 6.54 -4.80
N ALA A 20 3.26 5.23 -4.86
CA ALA A 20 4.49 4.46 -4.83
C ALA A 20 5.17 4.53 -6.19
N MET A 21 6.28 5.24 -6.26
CA MET A 21 7.08 5.44 -7.46
C MET A 21 8.42 4.71 -7.31
N GLY A 22 8.68 3.73 -8.19
CA GLY A 22 9.94 2.99 -8.19
C GLY A 22 11.15 3.91 -8.19
N TYR A 23 12.18 3.58 -7.42
CA TYR A 23 13.42 4.34 -7.21
C TYR A 23 13.25 5.72 -6.54
N VAL A 24 12.04 6.23 -6.39
CA VAL A 24 11.75 7.56 -5.81
C VAL A 24 11.14 7.45 -4.42
N SER A 25 10.13 6.59 -4.26
CA SER A 25 9.37 6.46 -3.02
C SER A 25 10.08 5.54 -2.03
N GLY A 26 11.18 6.03 -1.47
CA GLY A 26 11.91 5.39 -0.39
C GLY A 26 11.48 5.90 0.99
N PRO A 27 12.24 5.53 2.05
CA PRO A 27 11.92 5.84 3.44
C PRO A 27 11.75 7.34 3.74
N ARG A 28 12.59 8.18 3.14
CA ARG A 28 12.57 9.62 3.37
C ARG A 28 11.27 10.27 2.88
N LEU A 29 10.86 9.95 1.65
CA LEU A 29 9.63 10.49 1.07
C LEU A 29 8.40 9.93 1.79
N ALA A 30 8.36 8.63 2.04
CA ALA A 30 7.24 8.00 2.74
C ALA A 30 7.05 8.61 4.14
N ALA A 31 8.12 8.73 4.92
CA ALA A 31 8.07 9.32 6.25
C ALA A 31 7.68 10.80 6.21
N ALA A 32 8.22 11.58 5.28
CA ALA A 32 7.89 13.00 5.15
C ALA A 32 6.40 13.21 4.83
N THR A 33 5.84 12.41 3.91
CA THR A 33 4.41 12.45 3.59
C THR A 33 3.55 12.09 4.80
N SER A 34 3.93 11.02 5.52
CA SER A 34 3.20 10.59 6.72
C SER A 34 3.26 11.63 7.83
N ASN A 35 4.42 12.22 8.07
CA ASN A 35 4.58 13.31 9.06
C ASN A 35 3.77 14.56 8.68
N ALA A 36 3.59 14.82 7.39
CA ALA A 36 2.73 15.91 6.90
C ALA A 36 1.23 15.62 7.05
N GLY A 37 0.85 14.39 7.40
CA GLY A 37 -0.53 13.99 7.68
C GLY A 37 -1.23 13.23 6.54
N GLY A 38 -0.53 12.88 5.47
CA GLY A 38 -1.00 11.96 4.45
C GLY A 38 -0.58 10.51 4.73
N LEU A 39 -0.73 9.64 3.75
CA LEU A 39 -0.17 8.29 3.76
C LEU A 39 1.02 8.21 2.82
N GLY A 40 2.22 8.03 3.36
CA GLY A 40 3.41 7.73 2.57
C GLY A 40 3.50 6.24 2.23
N LEU A 41 3.85 5.91 0.98
CA LEU A 41 4.02 4.54 0.54
C LEU A 41 5.46 4.27 0.07
N ILE A 42 6.09 3.25 0.63
CA ILE A 42 7.37 2.72 0.13
C ILE A 42 7.10 1.92 -1.15
N ALA A 43 7.83 2.20 -2.22
CA ALA A 43 7.75 1.45 -3.47
C ALA A 43 8.69 0.25 -3.45
N SER A 44 8.19 -0.94 -3.11
CA SER A 44 9.05 -2.11 -2.91
C SER A 44 9.42 -2.86 -4.19
N ALA A 45 8.76 -2.58 -5.32
CA ALA A 45 8.95 -3.35 -6.56
C ALA A 45 10.38 -3.34 -7.11
N THR A 46 11.15 -2.28 -6.80
CA THR A 46 12.55 -2.10 -7.24
C THR A 46 13.57 -2.42 -6.15
N MET A 47 13.13 -2.98 -5.03
CA MET A 47 13.95 -3.33 -3.87
C MET A 47 14.12 -4.85 -3.76
N SER A 48 15.29 -5.30 -3.35
CA SER A 48 15.48 -6.65 -2.82
C SER A 48 14.74 -6.81 -1.48
N LEU A 49 14.64 -8.03 -0.98
CA LEU A 49 14.02 -8.28 0.34
C LEU A 49 14.80 -7.60 1.48
N ASP A 50 16.12 -7.59 1.41
CA ASP A 50 16.96 -6.93 2.42
C ASP A 50 16.84 -5.41 2.36
N GLU A 51 16.79 -4.83 1.16
CA GLU A 51 16.53 -3.41 0.97
C GLU A 51 15.14 -3.03 1.49
N LEU A 52 14.12 -3.84 1.24
CA LEU A 52 12.78 -3.60 1.77
C LEU A 52 12.76 -3.66 3.29
N ARG A 53 13.43 -4.65 3.89
CA ARG A 53 13.54 -4.76 5.35
C ARG A 53 14.19 -3.51 5.95
N ALA A 54 15.29 -3.06 5.37
CA ALA A 54 16.00 -1.86 5.79
C ALA A 54 15.12 -0.60 5.61
N ALA A 55 14.41 -0.49 4.49
CA ALA A 55 13.52 0.64 4.20
C ALA A 55 12.35 0.72 5.21
N ILE A 56 11.75 -0.39 5.57
CA ILE A 56 10.69 -0.45 6.60
C ILE A 56 11.25 0.04 7.94
N ALA A 57 12.39 -0.48 8.38
CA ALA A 57 13.01 -0.08 9.64
C ALA A 57 13.39 1.40 9.65
N GLU A 58 13.97 1.91 8.57
CA GLU A 58 14.31 3.32 8.43
C GLU A 58 13.08 4.22 8.47
N THR A 59 12.00 3.85 7.78
CA THR A 59 10.75 4.62 7.81
C THR A 59 10.14 4.66 9.20
N ALA A 60 10.10 3.52 9.89
CA ALA A 60 9.61 3.43 11.27
C ALA A 60 10.46 4.27 12.26
N GLY A 61 11.74 4.45 11.99
CA GLY A 61 12.61 5.34 12.77
C GLY A 61 12.41 6.84 12.47
N ARG A 62 11.78 7.18 11.34
CA ARG A 62 11.59 8.57 10.90
C ARG A 62 10.20 9.12 11.17
N THR A 63 9.22 8.26 11.44
CA THR A 63 7.83 8.67 11.66
C THR A 63 7.13 7.74 12.65
N THR A 64 6.25 8.32 13.46
CA THR A 64 5.27 7.58 14.26
C THR A 64 3.88 7.58 13.59
N ALA A 65 3.73 8.33 12.50
CA ALA A 65 2.49 8.37 11.73
C ALA A 65 2.35 7.12 10.83
N PRO A 66 1.13 6.75 10.45
CA PRO A 66 0.91 5.61 9.56
C PRO A 66 1.63 5.77 8.22
N PHE A 67 2.29 4.71 7.78
CA PHE A 67 2.86 4.59 6.43
C PHE A 67 2.53 3.22 5.86
N GLY A 68 2.77 3.02 4.58
CA GLY A 68 2.50 1.74 3.94
C GLY A 68 3.63 1.28 3.02
N VAL A 69 3.50 0.04 2.58
CA VAL A 69 4.35 -0.56 1.55
C VAL A 69 3.48 -0.94 0.36
N ASN A 70 3.87 -0.49 -0.82
CA ASN A 70 3.27 -0.93 -2.07
C ASN A 70 4.07 -2.09 -2.64
N LEU A 71 3.36 -3.14 -3.06
CA LEU A 71 3.97 -4.33 -3.65
C LEU A 71 3.20 -4.80 -4.89
N ARG A 72 3.89 -5.60 -5.72
CA ARG A 72 3.28 -6.29 -6.85
C ARG A 72 2.76 -7.64 -6.39
N ALA A 73 1.49 -7.89 -6.62
CA ALA A 73 0.85 -9.16 -6.26
C ALA A 73 1.32 -10.35 -7.11
N ASP A 74 1.82 -10.07 -8.31
CA ASP A 74 2.34 -11.05 -9.27
C ASP A 74 3.84 -11.34 -9.12
N ALA A 75 4.52 -10.65 -8.20
CA ALA A 75 5.94 -10.90 -7.94
C ALA A 75 6.15 -12.30 -7.34
N PRO A 76 7.20 -13.03 -7.76
CA PRO A 76 7.48 -14.39 -7.24
C PRO A 76 7.70 -14.39 -5.72
N ASP A 77 8.23 -13.30 -5.16
CA ASP A 77 8.53 -13.11 -3.74
C ASP A 77 7.46 -12.32 -2.98
N ALA A 78 6.23 -12.21 -3.54
CA ALA A 78 5.16 -11.45 -2.91
C ALA A 78 4.82 -11.94 -1.49
N ALA A 79 4.86 -13.24 -1.25
CA ALA A 79 4.61 -13.81 0.08
C ALA A 79 5.70 -13.43 1.10
N GLU A 80 6.97 -13.40 0.68
CA GLU A 80 8.08 -12.97 1.51
C GLU A 80 7.97 -11.48 1.86
N ARG A 81 7.58 -10.64 0.91
CA ARG A 81 7.33 -9.22 1.13
C ARG A 81 6.20 -8.98 2.12
N VAL A 82 5.11 -9.76 2.01
CA VAL A 82 4.02 -9.73 2.98
C VAL A 82 4.52 -10.09 4.38
N ARG A 83 5.37 -11.11 4.53
CA ARG A 83 5.97 -11.45 5.83
C ARG A 83 6.83 -10.31 6.40
N LEU A 84 7.58 -9.60 5.56
CA LEU A 84 8.38 -8.43 5.98
C LEU A 84 7.49 -7.28 6.46
N ILE A 85 6.37 -7.03 5.77
CA ILE A 85 5.36 -6.03 6.16
C ILE A 85 4.81 -6.36 7.55
N ILE A 86 4.41 -7.61 7.77
CA ILE A 86 3.87 -8.08 9.04
C ILE A 86 4.93 -8.00 10.16
N ALA A 87 6.13 -8.51 9.90
CA ALA A 87 7.23 -8.49 10.87
C ALA A 87 7.65 -7.06 11.24
N GLY A 88 7.64 -6.15 10.28
CA GLY A 88 7.93 -4.73 10.49
C GLY A 88 6.78 -3.92 11.09
N ARG A 89 5.64 -4.55 11.38
CA ARG A 89 4.42 -3.90 11.90
C ARG A 89 3.97 -2.72 11.05
N VAL A 90 4.11 -2.82 9.72
CA VAL A 90 3.65 -1.81 8.79
C VAL A 90 2.13 -1.76 8.82
N PRO A 91 1.50 -0.61 9.05
CA PRO A 91 0.06 -0.55 9.21
C PRO A 91 -0.75 -0.74 7.92
N VAL A 92 -0.15 -0.46 6.75
CA VAL A 92 -0.85 -0.48 5.47
C VAL A 92 -0.05 -1.21 4.40
N ALA A 93 -0.70 -2.11 3.67
CA ALA A 93 -0.17 -2.75 2.47
C ALA A 93 -1.01 -2.34 1.25
N SER A 94 -0.35 -1.84 0.21
CA SER A 94 -0.99 -1.45 -1.05
C SER A 94 -0.51 -2.35 -2.18
N PHE A 95 -1.43 -2.78 -3.03
CA PHE A 95 -1.14 -3.64 -4.17
C PHE A 95 -1.32 -2.88 -5.48
N ALA A 96 -0.31 -2.93 -6.34
CA ALA A 96 -0.37 -2.32 -7.67
C ALA A 96 -1.41 -2.99 -8.59
N GLN A 97 -1.74 -4.26 -8.31
CA GLN A 97 -2.74 -5.06 -9.00
C GLN A 97 -3.56 -5.84 -7.96
N ALA A 98 -4.67 -6.46 -8.41
CA ALA A 98 -5.49 -7.29 -7.52
C ALA A 98 -4.66 -8.47 -6.96
N PRO A 99 -4.49 -8.56 -5.65
CA PRO A 99 -3.73 -9.64 -5.02
C PRO A 99 -4.52 -10.94 -4.97
N ARG A 100 -3.81 -12.04 -4.69
CA ARG A 100 -4.45 -13.32 -4.39
C ARG A 100 -5.09 -13.28 -2.99
N PRO A 101 -6.22 -13.98 -2.77
CA PRO A 101 -6.90 -14.00 -1.48
C PRO A 101 -6.01 -14.37 -0.28
N GLU A 102 -5.04 -15.27 -0.49
CA GLU A 102 -4.14 -15.73 0.56
C GLU A 102 -3.27 -14.60 1.13
N LEU A 103 -2.82 -13.67 0.27
CA LEU A 103 -2.02 -12.52 0.68
C LEU A 103 -2.88 -11.52 1.48
N ILE A 104 -4.13 -11.31 1.05
CA ILE A 104 -5.09 -10.46 1.77
C ILE A 104 -5.37 -11.05 3.15
N ASN A 105 -5.65 -12.35 3.22
CA ASN A 105 -5.95 -13.02 4.49
C ASN A 105 -4.78 -12.92 5.48
N ALA A 106 -3.56 -13.19 5.03
CA ALA A 106 -2.38 -13.09 5.88
C ALA A 106 -2.19 -11.68 6.46
N LEU A 107 -2.37 -10.64 5.65
CA LEU A 107 -2.28 -9.25 6.09
C LEU A 107 -3.40 -8.88 7.05
N ARG A 108 -4.64 -9.25 6.73
CA ARG A 108 -5.80 -8.99 7.59
C ARG A 108 -5.69 -9.66 8.95
N ASP A 109 -5.25 -10.92 8.99
CA ASP A 109 -5.08 -11.68 10.22
C ASP A 109 -3.99 -11.05 11.12
N ALA A 110 -3.04 -10.33 10.52
CA ALA A 110 -2.03 -9.54 11.22
C ALA A 110 -2.48 -8.09 11.54
N GLY A 111 -3.72 -7.71 11.20
CA GLY A 111 -4.24 -6.36 11.45
C GLY A 111 -3.73 -5.29 10.49
N VAL A 112 -3.18 -5.67 9.35
CA VAL A 112 -2.69 -4.74 8.32
C VAL A 112 -3.85 -4.33 7.41
N ILE A 113 -4.01 -3.02 7.22
CA ILE A 113 -5.01 -2.47 6.29
C ILE A 113 -4.56 -2.71 4.86
N THR A 114 -5.47 -3.19 4.02
CA THR A 114 -5.16 -3.58 2.65
C THR A 114 -5.84 -2.66 1.63
N ILE A 115 -5.04 -2.20 0.64
CA ILE A 115 -5.50 -1.36 -0.46
C ILE A 115 -5.12 -2.02 -1.77
N ALA A 116 -6.04 -2.08 -2.74
CA ALA A 116 -5.74 -2.60 -4.07
C ALA A 116 -6.05 -1.58 -5.17
N SER A 117 -5.16 -1.46 -6.15
CA SER A 117 -5.43 -0.70 -7.36
C SER A 117 -6.26 -1.53 -8.33
N VAL A 118 -7.37 -0.97 -8.80
CA VAL A 118 -8.30 -1.61 -9.73
C VAL A 118 -8.58 -0.72 -10.92
N GLY A 119 -8.70 -1.32 -12.10
CA GLY A 119 -8.98 -0.60 -13.35
C GLY A 119 -10.42 -0.77 -13.86
N ALA A 120 -11.25 -1.56 -13.17
CA ALA A 120 -12.63 -1.81 -13.58
C ALA A 120 -13.51 -2.16 -12.38
N ARG A 121 -14.81 -1.85 -12.48
CA ARG A 121 -15.81 -2.14 -11.46
C ARG A 121 -15.79 -3.62 -11.03
N ARG A 122 -15.78 -4.54 -12.00
CA ARG A 122 -15.73 -6.00 -11.73
C ARG A 122 -14.53 -6.41 -10.87
N HIS A 123 -13.39 -5.73 -11.04
CA HIS A 123 -12.20 -5.99 -10.22
C HIS A 123 -12.37 -5.47 -8.80
N ALA A 124 -13.00 -4.31 -8.63
CA ALA A 124 -13.32 -3.76 -7.31
C ALA A 124 -14.28 -4.69 -6.54
N GLU A 125 -15.35 -5.15 -7.20
CA GLU A 125 -16.32 -6.09 -6.61
C GLU A 125 -15.65 -7.40 -6.21
N LYS A 126 -14.74 -7.92 -7.04
CA LYS A 126 -14.00 -9.16 -6.77
C LYS A 126 -13.10 -9.03 -5.54
N VAL A 127 -12.26 -7.99 -5.47
CA VAL A 127 -11.36 -7.80 -4.32
C VAL A 127 -12.10 -7.43 -3.04
N ALA A 128 -13.22 -6.73 -3.14
CA ALA A 128 -14.10 -6.46 -2.01
C ALA A 128 -14.64 -7.78 -1.40
N GLY A 129 -15.04 -8.74 -2.23
CA GLY A 129 -15.43 -10.07 -1.80
C GLY A 129 -14.33 -10.86 -1.10
N TRP A 130 -13.07 -10.51 -1.29
CA TRP A 130 -11.90 -11.10 -0.62
C TRP A 130 -11.50 -10.38 0.66
N GLY A 131 -12.18 -9.28 1.01
CA GLY A 131 -11.94 -8.55 2.25
C GLY A 131 -10.87 -7.47 2.16
N ILE A 132 -10.65 -6.89 0.96
CA ILE A 132 -9.83 -5.68 0.82
C ILE A 132 -10.52 -4.51 1.54
N ASP A 133 -9.76 -3.67 2.23
CA ASP A 133 -10.32 -2.56 3.03
C ASP A 133 -10.62 -1.32 2.18
N ALA A 134 -9.81 -1.07 1.15
CA ALA A 134 -10.01 0.06 0.24
C ALA A 134 -9.50 -0.24 -1.17
N VAL A 135 -9.99 0.50 -2.16
CA VAL A 135 -9.54 0.40 -3.54
C VAL A 135 -9.10 1.76 -4.07
N ILE A 136 -8.08 1.74 -4.92
CA ILE A 136 -7.68 2.88 -5.75
C ILE A 136 -8.22 2.64 -7.14
N ALA A 137 -9.24 3.39 -7.54
CA ALA A 137 -9.76 3.35 -8.90
C ALA A 137 -8.81 4.10 -9.85
N ARG A 138 -8.29 3.39 -10.86
CA ARG A 138 -7.48 3.99 -11.91
C ARG A 138 -8.30 4.11 -13.19
N PRO A 139 -8.17 5.23 -13.94
CA PRO A 139 -8.78 5.32 -15.25
C PRO A 139 -8.30 4.16 -16.12
N HIS A 140 -9.21 3.56 -16.86
CA HIS A 140 -8.84 2.55 -17.84
C HIS A 140 -8.03 3.24 -18.95
N SER A 141 -6.75 2.88 -19.08
CA SER A 141 -5.94 3.26 -20.24
C SER A 141 -6.29 2.35 -21.43
N GLY A 142 -7.55 2.41 -21.87
CA GLY A 142 -7.94 1.84 -23.14
C GLY A 142 -7.38 2.72 -24.29
N PRO A 143 -7.14 2.16 -25.49
CA PRO A 143 -6.75 2.96 -26.63
C PRO A 143 -7.79 4.08 -26.80
N ARG A 144 -7.33 5.34 -26.84
CA ARG A 144 -8.22 6.44 -27.24
C ARG A 144 -8.67 6.11 -28.64
N ALA A 145 -9.99 5.91 -28.82
CA ALA A 145 -10.57 5.89 -30.14
C ALA A 145 -10.19 7.21 -30.82
N GLY A 146 -9.35 7.13 -31.85
CA GLY A 146 -9.00 8.26 -32.70
C GLY A 146 -10.19 8.69 -33.56
#